data_1b8b4a113d4845957b79d517c303969b
#
_entry.id   1b8b4a113d4845957b79d517c303969b
#
_cell.length_a   1.000
_cell.length_b   1.000
_cell.length_c   1.000
_cell.angle_alpha   90.00
_cell.angle_beta   90.00
_cell.angle_gamma   90.00
#
_symmetry.space_group_name_H-M   'P 1'
#
loop_
_entity.id
_entity.type
_entity.pdbx_description
1 polymer ?
#
loop_
_entity_poly.entity_id
_entity_poly.type
_entity_poly.pdbx_seq_one_letter_code
_entity_poly.pdbx_strand_id
1 'polypeptide(L)'
;AAECLLVHRDAVTLGQELVDMLVDAGVEVRAEGLTGNAPATAEDWGTEYLDSIIAARVVDDIDAAISHIRTYSSSHTECILAEDPGAVARFFNEVDSAILMHNASTQFADGGEFGMGAEIGIATGKMHARGPVGAAQLTSFKYLVRGKGAVRP
;
A
#
# COMPACT_ATOMS: atom_id res chain seq x y z
N ALA A 1 -2.11 7.13 -6.12
CA ALA A 1 -3.19 7.63 -5.28
C ALA A 1 -3.81 6.47 -4.53
N ALA A 2 -4.48 6.73 -3.41
CA ALA A 2 -5.21 5.69 -2.68
C ALA A 2 -6.47 5.31 -3.45
N GLU A 3 -6.79 4.02 -3.52
CA GLU A 3 -7.96 3.50 -4.26
C GLU A 3 -9.01 2.91 -3.33
N CYS A 4 -8.61 2.52 -2.12
CA CYS A 4 -9.52 1.97 -1.12
C CYS A 4 -9.21 2.51 0.28
N LEU A 5 -10.27 2.90 1.00
CA LEU A 5 -10.26 3.31 2.39
C LEU A 5 -11.02 2.29 3.23
N LEU A 6 -10.31 1.58 4.10
CA LEU A 6 -10.93 0.68 5.09
C LEU A 6 -11.04 1.39 6.43
N VAL A 7 -12.23 1.42 7.00
CA VAL A 7 -12.53 2.12 8.26
C VAL A 7 -12.98 1.10 9.30
N HIS A 8 -12.30 1.07 10.45
CA HIS A 8 -12.74 0.23 11.57
C HIS A 8 -14.11 0.70 12.08
N ARG A 9 -15.00 -0.23 12.41
CA ARG A 9 -16.36 0.08 12.85
C ARG A 9 -16.44 1.04 14.05
N ASP A 10 -15.46 1.04 14.94
CA ASP A 10 -15.41 1.96 16.08
C ASP A 10 -14.91 3.36 15.68
N ALA A 11 -14.40 3.53 14.45
CA ALA A 11 -13.94 4.79 13.87
C ALA A 11 -14.87 5.35 12.79
N VAL A 12 -16.12 4.88 12.71
CA VAL A 12 -17.08 5.27 11.65
C VAL A 12 -17.30 6.79 11.60
N THR A 13 -17.35 7.47 12.75
CA THR A 13 -17.50 8.93 12.77
C THR A 13 -16.33 9.62 12.05
N LEU A 14 -15.09 9.27 12.38
CA LEU A 14 -13.90 9.78 11.69
C LEU A 14 -13.90 9.36 10.22
N GLY A 15 -14.29 8.12 9.93
CA GLY A 15 -14.40 7.63 8.56
C GLY A 15 -15.37 8.44 7.72
N GLN A 16 -16.52 8.84 8.29
CA GLN A 16 -17.49 9.69 7.60
C GLN A 16 -16.92 11.11 7.38
N GLU A 17 -16.26 11.69 8.36
CA GLU A 17 -15.60 13.00 8.19
C GLU A 17 -14.57 12.96 7.06
N LEU A 18 -13.78 11.89 6.93
CA LEU A 18 -12.82 11.71 5.84
C LEU A 18 -13.52 11.58 4.48
N VAL A 19 -14.63 10.82 4.42
CA VAL A 19 -15.43 10.70 3.19
C VAL A 19 -16.00 12.06 2.78
N ASP A 20 -16.56 12.82 3.72
CA ASP A 20 -17.11 14.15 3.45
C ASP A 20 -16.02 15.09 2.92
N MET A 21 -14.83 15.10 3.51
CA MET A 21 -13.68 15.87 3.03
C MET A 21 -13.25 15.48 1.60
N LEU A 22 -13.28 14.20 1.26
CA LEU A 22 -12.96 13.72 -0.09
C LEU A 22 -14.00 14.18 -1.10
N VAL A 23 -15.28 14.07 -0.76
CA VAL A 23 -16.40 14.54 -1.61
C VAL A 23 -16.29 16.05 -1.83
N ASP A 24 -16.05 16.83 -0.78
CA ASP A 24 -15.87 18.29 -0.86
C ASP A 24 -14.65 18.68 -1.73
N ALA A 25 -13.62 17.83 -1.77
CA ALA A 25 -12.46 17.98 -2.63
C ALA A 25 -12.69 17.52 -4.09
N GLY A 26 -13.89 17.05 -4.43
CA GLY A 26 -14.26 16.61 -5.77
C GLY A 26 -13.86 15.18 -6.09
N VAL A 27 -13.60 14.34 -5.08
CA VAL A 27 -13.35 12.91 -5.26
C VAL A 27 -14.69 12.17 -5.17
N GLU A 28 -15.00 11.34 -6.16
CA GLU A 28 -16.14 10.42 -6.08
C GLU A 28 -15.85 9.29 -5.06
N VAL A 29 -16.68 9.18 -4.03
CA VAL A 29 -16.55 8.12 -3.03
C VAL A 29 -17.64 7.09 -3.21
N ARG A 30 -17.27 5.85 -3.51
CA ARG A 30 -18.16 4.67 -3.55
C ARG A 30 -18.05 3.93 -2.23
N ALA A 31 -19.13 3.90 -1.45
CA ALA A 31 -19.06 3.52 -0.05
C ALA A 31 -19.96 2.33 0.32
N GLU A 32 -19.46 1.49 1.25
CA GLU A 32 -20.21 0.46 1.98
C GLU A 32 -20.08 0.72 3.49
N GLY A 33 -21.20 0.97 4.15
CA GLY A 33 -21.24 1.29 5.58
C GLY A 33 -20.93 2.76 5.91
N LEU A 34 -20.69 3.61 4.92
CA LEU A 34 -20.51 5.06 4.99
C LEU A 34 -21.39 5.72 3.92
N THR A 35 -21.58 7.03 4.01
CA THR A 35 -22.36 7.79 3.03
C THR A 35 -21.40 8.50 2.06
N GLY A 36 -21.29 7.98 0.85
CA GLY A 36 -20.52 8.56 -0.25
C GLY A 36 -21.41 9.06 -1.38
N ASN A 37 -20.82 9.30 -2.56
CA ASN A 37 -21.56 9.70 -3.77
C ASN A 37 -22.41 8.57 -4.34
N ALA A 38 -21.96 7.32 -4.19
CA ALA A 38 -22.64 6.12 -4.65
C ALA A 38 -22.37 4.94 -3.70
N PRO A 39 -23.26 3.92 -3.68
CA PRO A 39 -22.95 2.66 -3.01
C PRO A 39 -21.81 1.94 -3.75
N ALA A 40 -20.88 1.34 -2.99
CA ALA A 40 -19.86 0.47 -3.56
C ALA A 40 -20.47 -0.85 -4.04
N THR A 41 -19.91 -1.42 -5.08
CA THR A 41 -20.23 -2.72 -5.64
C THR A 41 -19.07 -3.69 -5.46
N ALA A 42 -19.26 -4.97 -5.76
CA ALA A 42 -18.21 -5.98 -5.66
C ALA A 42 -17.01 -5.68 -6.60
N GLU A 43 -17.25 -5.00 -7.71
CA GLU A 43 -16.22 -4.66 -8.70
C GLU A 43 -15.31 -3.52 -8.21
N ASP A 44 -15.81 -2.63 -7.35
CA ASP A 44 -15.06 -1.47 -6.86
C ASP A 44 -13.84 -1.87 -6.01
N TRP A 45 -13.89 -3.01 -5.33
CA TRP A 45 -12.85 -3.42 -4.39
C TRP A 45 -11.50 -3.75 -5.04
N GLY A 46 -11.51 -4.19 -6.28
CA GLY A 46 -10.29 -4.54 -7.03
C GLY A 46 -10.05 -3.65 -8.24
N THR A 47 -10.76 -2.53 -8.34
CA THR A 47 -10.67 -1.62 -9.49
C THR A 47 -9.58 -0.57 -9.27
N GLU A 48 -8.66 -0.46 -10.20
CA GLU A 48 -7.77 0.69 -10.35
C GLU A 48 -8.50 1.73 -11.20
N TYR A 49 -9.00 2.79 -10.55
CA TYR A 49 -9.88 3.76 -11.21
C TYR A 49 -9.15 4.67 -12.20
N LEU A 50 -7.89 5.01 -11.94
CA LEU A 50 -7.10 5.98 -12.71
C LEU A 50 -7.80 7.34 -12.85
N ASP A 51 -8.62 7.69 -11.88
CA ASP A 51 -9.44 8.90 -11.82
C ASP A 51 -9.57 9.36 -10.35
N SER A 52 -10.27 10.47 -10.13
CA SER A 52 -10.59 10.98 -8.79
C SER A 52 -11.74 10.20 -8.16
N ILE A 53 -11.57 8.91 -8.00
CA ILE A 53 -12.54 7.97 -7.42
C ILE A 53 -11.86 7.14 -6.35
N ILE A 54 -12.54 6.86 -5.24
CA ILE A 54 -12.08 5.97 -4.17
C ILE A 54 -13.23 5.09 -3.66
N ALA A 55 -12.92 3.82 -3.40
CA ALA A 55 -13.83 2.94 -2.66
C ALA A 55 -13.63 3.10 -1.14
N ALA A 56 -14.70 3.06 -0.35
CA ALA A 56 -14.63 3.14 1.10
C ALA A 56 -15.50 2.05 1.74
N ARG A 57 -14.97 1.37 2.76
CA ARG A 57 -15.67 0.27 3.42
C ARG A 57 -15.45 0.30 4.93
N VAL A 58 -16.55 0.08 5.67
CA VAL A 58 -16.46 -0.22 7.11
C VAL A 58 -16.13 -1.70 7.30
N VAL A 59 -15.13 -1.97 8.13
CA VAL A 59 -14.71 -3.33 8.50
C VAL A 59 -14.85 -3.54 10.01
N ASP A 60 -15.14 -4.76 10.42
CA ASP A 60 -15.40 -5.09 11.83
C ASP A 60 -14.15 -5.02 12.70
N ASP A 61 -13.01 -5.43 12.15
CA ASP A 61 -11.76 -5.57 12.87
C ASP A 61 -10.56 -5.65 11.90
N ILE A 62 -9.37 -5.84 12.47
CA ILE A 62 -8.14 -5.98 11.69
C ILE A 62 -8.11 -7.26 10.86
N ASP A 63 -8.79 -8.33 11.28
CA ASP A 63 -8.86 -9.59 10.52
C ASP A 63 -9.65 -9.37 9.23
N ALA A 64 -10.78 -8.67 9.32
CA ALA A 64 -11.59 -8.29 8.16
C ALA A 64 -10.81 -7.36 7.21
N ALA A 65 -10.06 -6.38 7.75
CA ALA A 65 -9.22 -5.50 6.94
C ALA A 65 -8.12 -6.28 6.20
N ILE A 66 -7.36 -7.13 6.90
CA ILE A 66 -6.30 -7.95 6.30
C ILE A 66 -6.87 -8.91 5.25
N SER A 67 -8.03 -9.53 5.52
CA SER A 67 -8.71 -10.40 4.56
C SER A 67 -9.12 -9.64 3.29
N HIS A 68 -9.64 -8.43 3.44
CA HIS A 68 -9.99 -7.56 2.32
C HIS A 68 -8.76 -7.23 1.47
N ILE A 69 -7.66 -6.77 2.10
CA ILE A 69 -6.41 -6.45 1.43
C ILE A 69 -5.87 -7.68 0.67
N ARG A 70 -5.82 -8.85 1.30
CA ARG A 70 -5.35 -10.09 0.66
C ARG A 70 -6.17 -10.49 -0.56
N THR A 71 -7.46 -10.13 -0.59
CA THR A 71 -8.38 -10.51 -1.66
C THR A 71 -8.31 -9.54 -2.84
N TYR A 72 -8.18 -8.24 -2.57
CA TYR A 72 -8.44 -7.21 -3.57
C TYR A 72 -7.24 -6.33 -3.90
N SER A 73 -6.18 -6.31 -3.07
CA SER A 73 -5.02 -5.46 -3.29
C SER A 73 -4.24 -5.82 -4.55
N SER A 74 -3.65 -4.82 -5.18
CA SER A 74 -2.64 -4.99 -6.23
C SER A 74 -1.29 -5.49 -5.69
N SER A 75 -1.15 -5.66 -4.38
CA SER A 75 0.10 -5.99 -3.67
C SER A 75 1.21 -4.95 -3.83
N HIS A 76 0.85 -3.71 -4.10
CA HIS A 76 1.80 -2.60 -4.26
C HIS A 76 2.07 -1.92 -2.91
N THR A 77 1.15 -1.09 -2.43
CA THR A 77 1.34 -0.24 -1.25
C THR A 77 0.11 -0.25 -0.35
N GLU A 78 0.33 -0.57 0.91
CA GLU A 78 -0.70 -0.52 1.94
C GLU A 78 -0.24 0.35 3.11
N CYS A 79 -1.18 1.03 3.74
CA CYS A 79 -0.91 1.82 4.94
C CYS A 79 -1.91 1.53 6.04
N ILE A 80 -1.42 1.37 7.27
CA ILE A 80 -2.24 1.36 8.47
C ILE A 80 -2.09 2.68 9.22
N LEU A 81 -3.22 3.26 9.62
CA LEU A 81 -3.28 4.39 10.56
C LEU A 81 -3.77 3.85 11.90
N ALA A 82 -2.89 3.74 12.87
CA ALA A 82 -3.19 3.14 14.17
C ALA A 82 -2.20 3.59 15.25
N GLU A 83 -2.69 3.68 16.49
CA GLU A 83 -1.86 3.93 17.68
C GLU A 83 -1.52 2.61 18.41
N ASP A 84 -2.29 1.53 18.18
CA ASP A 84 -2.03 0.23 18.81
C ASP A 84 -0.84 -0.49 18.15
N PRO A 85 0.28 -0.67 18.86
CA PRO A 85 1.45 -1.35 18.31
C PRO A 85 1.20 -2.82 17.98
N GLY A 86 0.22 -3.46 18.63
CA GLY A 86 -0.19 -4.84 18.34
C GLY A 86 -0.86 -4.95 16.96
N ALA A 87 -1.76 -4.03 16.65
CA ALA A 87 -2.40 -3.95 15.35
C ALA A 87 -1.37 -3.65 14.24
N VAL A 88 -0.44 -2.73 14.49
CA VAL A 88 0.64 -2.40 13.54
C VAL A 88 1.54 -3.61 13.28
N ALA A 89 1.95 -4.31 14.33
CA ALA A 89 2.78 -5.51 14.19
C ALA A 89 2.08 -6.63 13.41
N ARG A 90 0.78 -6.84 13.66
CA ARG A 90 -0.02 -7.80 12.88
C ARG A 90 -0.10 -7.40 11.43
N PHE A 91 -0.42 -6.14 11.15
CA PHE A 91 -0.48 -5.63 9.78
C PHE A 91 0.83 -5.87 9.03
N PHE A 92 1.98 -5.51 9.59
CA PHE A 92 3.28 -5.72 8.96
C PHE A 92 3.67 -7.18 8.78
N ASN A 93 3.22 -8.08 9.66
CA ASN A 93 3.53 -9.50 9.56
C ASN A 93 2.58 -10.28 8.64
N GLU A 94 1.33 -9.83 8.52
CA GLU A 94 0.28 -10.60 7.87
C GLU A 94 -0.09 -10.08 6.47
N VAL A 95 0.18 -8.81 6.16
CA VAL A 95 0.02 -8.25 4.81
C VAL A 95 1.31 -8.43 4.02
N ASP A 96 1.21 -8.84 2.76
CA ASP A 96 2.35 -9.15 1.92
C ASP A 96 2.36 -8.30 0.64
N SER A 97 2.24 -6.98 0.80
CA SER A 97 2.43 -6.01 -0.28
C SER A 97 3.89 -5.56 -0.36
N ALA A 98 4.28 -4.98 -1.49
CA ALA A 98 5.66 -4.57 -1.73
C ALA A 98 6.12 -3.47 -0.77
N ILE A 99 5.20 -2.58 -0.37
CA ILE A 99 5.44 -1.48 0.55
C ILE A 99 4.34 -1.50 1.62
N LEU A 100 4.76 -1.53 2.87
CA LEU A 100 3.86 -1.40 4.03
C LEU A 100 4.25 -0.17 4.82
N MET A 101 3.28 0.67 5.14
CA MET A 101 3.46 1.93 5.84
C MET A 101 2.63 1.98 7.11
N HIS A 102 3.08 2.76 8.07
CA HIS A 102 2.37 3.06 9.30
C HIS A 102 2.36 4.56 9.53
N ASN A 103 1.18 5.14 9.72
CA ASN A 103 0.96 6.57 9.98
C ASN A 103 1.70 7.48 8.97
N ALA A 104 1.72 7.10 7.71
CA ALA A 104 2.38 7.83 6.64
C ALA A 104 1.50 7.89 5.40
N SER A 105 1.67 8.92 4.58
CA SER A 105 0.99 8.99 3.29
C SER A 105 1.53 7.93 2.33
N THR A 106 0.65 7.25 1.60
CA THR A 106 1.04 6.32 0.53
C THR A 106 1.81 7.01 -0.61
N GLN A 107 1.80 8.33 -0.69
CA GLN A 107 2.61 9.13 -1.65
C GLN A 107 4.11 8.97 -1.41
N PHE A 108 4.55 8.55 -0.22
CA PHE A 108 5.96 8.23 0.02
C PHE A 108 6.42 6.93 -0.64
N ALA A 109 5.52 6.18 -1.27
CA ALA A 109 5.84 5.00 -2.07
C ALA A 109 6.45 5.41 -3.43
N ASP A 110 7.67 5.93 -3.40
CA ASP A 110 8.38 6.50 -4.53
C ASP A 110 9.89 6.20 -4.43
N GLY A 111 10.52 5.86 -5.53
CA GLY A 111 11.95 5.55 -5.58
C GLY A 111 12.85 6.73 -5.21
N GLY A 112 12.41 7.97 -5.45
CA GLY A 112 13.09 9.18 -5.02
C GLY A 112 13.07 9.32 -3.50
N GLU A 113 11.90 9.13 -2.88
CA GLU A 113 11.71 9.17 -1.42
C GLU A 113 12.50 8.06 -0.72
N PHE A 114 12.64 6.88 -1.33
CA PHE A 114 13.44 5.78 -0.79
C PHE A 114 14.94 5.90 -1.06
N GLY A 115 15.41 7.02 -1.63
CA GLY A 115 16.83 7.27 -1.88
C GLY A 115 17.43 6.42 -3.01
N MET A 116 16.62 5.90 -3.91
CA MET A 116 17.08 5.10 -5.06
C MET A 116 17.61 5.94 -6.22
N GLY A 117 17.50 7.27 -6.12
CA GLY A 117 17.93 8.24 -7.13
C GLY A 117 17.01 8.37 -8.33
N ALA A 118 16.36 7.29 -8.73
CA ALA A 118 15.35 7.26 -9.80
C ALA A 118 14.45 6.05 -9.62
N GLU A 119 13.25 6.13 -10.17
CA GLU A 119 12.34 5.01 -10.33
C GLU A 119 12.19 4.72 -11.83
N ILE A 120 12.64 3.53 -12.26
CA ILE A 120 12.60 3.10 -13.66
C ILE A 120 11.36 2.25 -13.89
N GLY A 121 10.84 1.66 -12.83
CA GLY A 121 9.62 0.86 -12.84
C GLY A 121 9.20 0.49 -11.44
N ILE A 122 8.05 -0.19 -11.35
CA ILE A 122 7.47 -0.70 -10.11
C ILE A 122 7.21 -2.19 -10.30
N ALA A 123 7.57 -2.99 -9.31
CA ALA A 123 7.34 -4.43 -9.31
C ALA A 123 6.60 -4.85 -8.04
N THR A 124 5.50 -5.60 -8.19
CA THR A 124 4.75 -6.18 -7.07
C THR A 124 5.05 -7.67 -6.88
N GLY A 125 5.61 -8.33 -7.89
CA GLY A 125 6.03 -9.73 -7.83
C GLY A 125 7.26 -9.97 -6.95
N LYS A 126 7.57 -11.25 -6.68
CA LYS A 126 8.63 -11.67 -5.76
C LYS A 126 9.83 -12.35 -6.44
N MET A 127 9.89 -12.33 -7.77
CA MET A 127 10.98 -13.01 -8.50
C MET A 127 12.28 -12.22 -8.50
N HIS A 128 12.23 -10.89 -8.33
CA HIS A 128 13.36 -9.99 -8.45
C HIS A 128 13.21 -8.82 -7.48
N ALA A 129 13.47 -7.59 -7.90
CA ALA A 129 13.17 -6.39 -7.11
C ALA A 129 11.67 -6.27 -6.85
N ARG A 130 11.30 -5.70 -5.71
CA ARG A 130 9.92 -5.51 -5.28
C ARG A 130 9.72 -4.06 -4.83
N GLY A 131 8.56 -3.47 -5.16
CA GLY A 131 8.30 -2.05 -4.97
C GLY A 131 8.98 -1.20 -6.04
N PRO A 132 9.47 0.01 -5.72
CA PRO A 132 10.23 0.83 -6.65
C PRO A 132 11.48 0.13 -7.17
N VAL A 133 11.73 0.25 -8.48
CA VAL A 133 12.86 -0.37 -9.17
C VAL A 133 13.75 0.74 -9.72
N GLY A 134 14.89 0.92 -9.13
CA GLY A 134 15.92 1.87 -9.57
C GLY A 134 17.06 1.22 -10.35
N ALA A 135 18.11 1.99 -10.64
CA ALA A 135 19.25 1.50 -11.43
C ALA A 135 19.96 0.30 -10.79
N ALA A 136 20.10 0.30 -9.45
CA ALA A 136 20.76 -0.79 -8.73
C ALA A 136 20.05 -2.14 -8.91
N GLN A 137 18.71 -2.15 -8.96
CA GLN A 137 17.91 -3.36 -9.12
C GLN A 137 17.96 -3.91 -10.56
N LEU A 138 18.29 -3.06 -11.55
CA LEU A 138 18.39 -3.44 -12.97
C LEU A 138 19.81 -3.78 -13.41
N THR A 139 20.78 -3.71 -12.50
CA THR A 139 22.19 -4.00 -12.79
C THR A 139 22.65 -5.25 -12.07
N SER A 140 23.77 -5.81 -12.53
CA SER A 140 24.50 -6.88 -11.86
C SER A 140 25.94 -6.44 -11.57
N PHE A 141 26.64 -7.20 -10.77
CA PHE A 141 28.02 -6.91 -10.40
C PHE A 141 28.91 -8.14 -10.65
N LYS A 142 30.22 -7.89 -10.72
CA LYS A 142 31.24 -8.95 -10.73
C LYS A 142 32.27 -8.71 -9.62
N TYR A 143 32.78 -9.78 -9.06
CA TYR A 143 33.87 -9.70 -8.10
C TYR A 143 35.20 -9.61 -8.84
N LEU A 144 36.06 -8.67 -8.44
CA LEU A 144 37.45 -8.56 -8.89
C LEU A 144 38.37 -8.89 -7.71
N VAL A 145 38.95 -10.10 -7.76
CA VAL A 145 39.85 -10.57 -6.71
C VAL A 145 41.29 -10.49 -7.21
N ARG A 146 42.15 -9.78 -6.45
CA ARG A 146 43.58 -9.68 -6.74
C ARG A 146 44.36 -10.28 -5.57
N GLY A 147 44.95 -11.43 -5.80
CA GLY A 147 45.80 -12.10 -4.80
C GLY A 147 47.30 -11.90 -5.07
N LYS A 148 48.12 -12.21 -4.08
CA LYS A 148 49.57 -12.26 -4.16
C LYS A 148 50.07 -13.70 -3.86
N GLY A 149 49.42 -14.69 -4.46
CA GLY A 149 49.76 -16.11 -4.22
C GLY A 149 49.11 -16.72 -2.98
N ALA A 150 48.07 -16.08 -2.42
CA ALA A 150 47.33 -16.65 -1.30
C ALA A 150 46.60 -17.92 -1.73
N VAL A 151 46.69 -18.96 -0.90
CA VAL A 151 45.95 -20.22 -1.09
C VAL A 151 44.89 -20.36 0.00
N ARG A 152 43.84 -21.09 -0.30
CA ARG A 152 42.84 -21.45 0.72
C ARG A 152 43.38 -22.62 1.56
N PRO A 153 43.35 -22.49 2.91
CA PRO A 153 43.74 -23.60 3.81
C PRO A 153 42.82 -24.80 3.67
#